data_56e05b3d97f42262a3c6250468114e28
#
_entry.id   56e05b3d97f42262a3c6250468114e28
#
_cell.length_a   1.000
_cell.length_b   1.000
_cell.length_c   1.000
_cell.angle_alpha   90.00
_cell.angle_beta   90.00
_cell.angle_gamma   90.00
#
_symmetry.space_group_name_H-M   'P 1'
#
loop_
_entity.id
_entity.type
_entity.pdbx_description
1 polymer ?
#
loop_
_entity_poly.entity_id
_entity_poly.type
_entity_poly.pdbx_seq_one_letter_code
_entity_poly.pdbx_strand_id
1 'polypeptide(L)'
;MSQDNVEVVKAAFEAWNAGDMDAFREYFDPDVIMRMPEGWPEPGPYMGRDAVMRQWDQQRETWDADAFELISDFIDAGDRVAVRFIWRGAGHGPELNLEATGVYSVRKGRIFGLEHLWDHAEALETLGLSE
;
A
#
# COMPACT_ATOMS: atom_id res chain seq x y z
N MET A 1 -12.49 10.53 11.74
CA MET A 1 -13.55 9.53 11.48
C MET A 1 -12.97 8.41 10.65
N SER A 2 -13.22 7.17 11.04
CA SER A 2 -12.62 6.02 10.36
C SER A 2 -13.05 5.89 8.90
N GLN A 3 -14.28 6.26 8.57
CA GLN A 3 -14.74 6.26 7.18
C GLN A 3 -13.86 7.17 6.30
N ASP A 4 -13.42 8.29 6.86
CA ASP A 4 -12.54 9.21 6.14
C ASP A 4 -11.18 8.58 5.89
N ASN A 5 -10.71 7.74 6.82
CA ASN A 5 -9.44 7.05 6.67
C ASN A 5 -9.50 6.02 5.52
N VAL A 6 -10.61 5.31 5.40
CA VAL A 6 -10.84 4.39 4.29
C VAL A 6 -10.80 5.17 2.96
N GLU A 7 -11.43 6.34 2.90
CA GLU A 7 -11.45 7.14 1.67
C GLU A 7 -10.04 7.61 1.28
N VAL A 8 -9.19 7.93 2.24
CA VAL A 8 -7.80 8.31 1.96
C VAL A 8 -7.05 7.17 1.28
N VAL A 9 -7.15 5.96 1.85
CA VAL A 9 -6.46 4.79 1.29
C VAL A 9 -7.01 4.45 -0.09
N LYS A 10 -8.32 4.49 -0.26
CA LYS A 10 -8.97 4.23 -1.53
C LYS A 10 -8.49 5.22 -2.60
N ALA A 11 -8.42 6.50 -2.25
CA ALA A 11 -7.96 7.53 -3.17
C ALA A 11 -6.50 7.32 -3.58
N ALA A 12 -5.66 6.85 -2.65
CA ALA A 12 -4.27 6.54 -2.96
C ALA A 12 -4.17 5.41 -4.00
N PHE A 13 -4.96 4.35 -3.85
CA PHE A 13 -5.00 3.28 -4.85
C PHE A 13 -5.48 3.80 -6.21
N GLU A 14 -6.49 4.66 -6.21
CA GLU A 14 -7.01 5.23 -7.45
C GLU A 14 -5.95 6.08 -8.16
N ALA A 15 -5.20 6.88 -7.39
CA ALA A 15 -4.13 7.71 -7.96
C ALA A 15 -3.03 6.83 -8.58
N TRP A 16 -2.63 5.76 -7.89
CA TRP A 16 -1.65 4.82 -8.43
C TRP A 16 -2.13 4.22 -9.76
N ASN A 17 -3.36 3.72 -9.76
CA ASN A 17 -3.92 3.05 -10.93
C ASN A 17 -4.11 4.02 -12.11
N ALA A 18 -4.33 5.30 -11.82
CA ALA A 18 -4.43 6.34 -12.84
C ALA A 18 -3.06 6.82 -13.34
N GLY A 19 -1.99 6.41 -12.69
CA GLY A 19 -0.64 6.86 -13.04
C GLY A 19 -0.33 8.27 -12.55
N ASP A 20 -1.15 8.82 -11.67
CA ASP A 20 -0.99 10.18 -11.15
C ASP A 20 -0.12 10.14 -9.89
N MET A 21 1.19 10.12 -10.10
CA MET A 21 2.14 9.99 -8.99
C MET A 21 2.23 11.24 -8.12
N ASP A 22 1.90 12.40 -8.67
CA ASP A 22 1.86 13.64 -7.88
C ASP A 22 0.72 13.57 -6.87
N ALA A 23 -0.46 13.11 -7.29
CA ALA A 23 -1.58 12.92 -6.38
C ALA A 23 -1.29 11.80 -5.37
N PHE A 24 -0.71 10.69 -5.84
CA PHE A 24 -0.33 9.57 -4.98
C PHE A 24 0.57 10.04 -3.84
N ARG A 25 1.60 10.83 -4.15
CA ARG A 25 2.53 11.38 -3.18
C ARG A 25 1.82 12.19 -2.09
N GLU A 26 0.79 12.95 -2.45
CA GLU A 26 0.09 13.82 -1.52
C GLU A 26 -0.67 13.07 -0.42
N TYR A 27 -0.97 11.79 -0.65
CA TYR A 27 -1.65 10.99 0.36
C TYR A 27 -0.72 10.46 1.45
N PHE A 28 0.59 10.68 1.33
CA PHE A 28 1.57 10.23 2.31
C PHE A 28 2.05 11.36 3.19
N ASP A 29 2.14 11.07 4.48
CA ASP A 29 2.72 12.00 5.46
C ASP A 29 4.22 12.16 5.18
N PRO A 30 4.81 13.35 5.39
CA PRO A 30 6.26 13.51 5.22
C PRO A 30 7.10 12.54 6.04
N ASP A 31 6.58 12.05 7.17
CA ASP A 31 7.27 11.13 8.07
C ASP A 31 6.82 9.67 7.90
N VAL A 32 6.19 9.33 6.77
CA VAL A 32 5.67 7.99 6.53
C VAL A 32 6.77 6.93 6.64
N ILE A 33 6.39 5.78 7.19
CA ILE A 33 7.29 4.62 7.27
C ILE A 33 6.61 3.46 6.52
N MET A 34 7.36 2.85 5.60
CA MET A 34 6.84 1.74 4.81
C MET A 34 7.68 0.49 5.01
N ARG A 35 7.01 -0.66 5.16
CA ARG A 35 7.66 -1.97 5.23
C ARG A 35 7.06 -2.88 4.17
N MET A 36 7.93 -3.58 3.45
CA MET A 36 7.52 -4.58 2.48
C MET A 36 7.47 -5.95 3.17
N PRO A 37 6.81 -6.95 2.57
CA PRO A 37 6.66 -8.24 3.22
C PRO A 37 7.98 -8.99 3.36
N GLU A 38 8.01 -9.92 4.30
CA GLU A 38 9.15 -10.80 4.50
C GLU A 38 9.49 -11.52 3.20
N GLY A 39 10.76 -11.62 2.88
CA GLY A 39 11.21 -12.24 1.65
C GLY A 39 11.33 -11.28 0.48
N TRP A 40 10.85 -10.06 0.62
CA TRP A 40 11.04 -9.02 -0.38
C TRP A 40 12.53 -8.65 -0.42
N PRO A 41 13.12 -8.41 -1.63
CA PRO A 41 14.57 -8.13 -1.74
C PRO A 41 15.05 -6.99 -0.86
N GLU A 42 14.24 -5.95 -0.72
CA GLU A 42 14.57 -4.80 0.12
C GLU A 42 13.35 -4.46 0.98
N PRO A 43 13.17 -5.17 2.12
CA PRO A 43 11.94 -5.04 2.91
C PRO A 43 11.81 -3.71 3.66
N GLY A 44 12.88 -2.94 3.78
CA GLY A 44 12.86 -1.68 4.52
C GLY A 44 13.25 -1.87 5.98
N PRO A 45 12.79 -1.00 6.87
CA PRO A 45 11.79 0.05 6.63
C PRO A 45 12.32 1.21 5.79
N TYR A 46 11.43 1.79 4.99
CA TYR A 46 11.71 3.01 4.25
C TYR A 46 11.15 4.16 5.07
N MET A 47 11.99 5.11 5.42
CA MET A 47 11.62 6.19 6.34
C MET A 47 11.58 7.52 5.62
N GLY A 48 10.43 8.18 5.71
CA GLY A 48 10.20 9.47 5.08
C GLY A 48 9.58 9.33 3.69
N ARG A 49 8.78 10.35 3.32
CA ARG A 49 8.03 10.33 2.07
C ARG A 49 8.93 10.19 0.83
N ASP A 50 10.07 10.87 0.82
CA ASP A 50 10.95 10.82 -0.34
C ASP A 50 11.51 9.40 -0.56
N ALA A 51 11.90 8.71 0.52
CA ALA A 51 12.40 7.35 0.42
C ALA A 51 11.29 6.38 -0.04
N VAL A 52 10.10 6.55 0.50
CA VAL A 52 8.94 5.73 0.12
C VAL A 52 8.59 5.95 -1.34
N MET A 53 8.54 7.20 -1.78
CA MET A 53 8.22 7.51 -3.18
C MET A 53 9.28 7.00 -4.15
N ARG A 54 10.55 7.06 -3.74
CA ARG A 54 11.63 6.53 -4.57
C ARG A 54 11.46 5.02 -4.79
N GLN A 55 11.06 4.31 -3.74
CA GLN A 55 10.80 2.88 -3.86
C GLN A 55 9.63 2.59 -4.79
N TRP A 56 8.54 3.35 -4.68
CA TRP A 56 7.39 3.19 -5.55
C TRP A 56 7.73 3.51 -7.00
N ASP A 57 8.52 4.57 -7.23
CA ASP A 57 8.94 4.93 -8.59
C ASP A 57 9.78 3.81 -9.22
N GLN A 58 10.67 3.19 -8.44
CA GLN A 58 11.47 2.06 -8.92
C GLN A 58 10.59 0.88 -9.30
N GLN A 59 9.54 0.63 -8.52
CA GLN A 59 8.61 -0.45 -8.82
C GLN A 59 7.87 -0.18 -10.14
N ARG A 60 7.44 1.06 -10.36
CA ARG A 60 6.75 1.41 -11.60
C ARG A 60 7.64 1.32 -12.82
N GLU A 61 8.92 1.68 -12.68
CA GLU A 61 9.87 1.59 -13.78
C GLU A 61 10.17 0.16 -14.20
N THR A 62 9.95 -0.79 -13.30
CA THR A 62 10.19 -2.21 -13.58
C THR A 62 9.16 -2.76 -14.57
N TRP A 63 7.97 -2.18 -14.64
CA TRP A 63 6.87 -2.69 -15.46
C TRP A 63 6.38 -1.60 -16.40
N ASP A 64 6.03 -1.97 -17.63
CA ASP A 64 5.44 -1.02 -18.58
C ASP A 64 4.04 -0.62 -18.14
N ALA A 65 3.33 -1.55 -17.51
CA ALA A 65 2.00 -1.30 -16.97
C ALA A 65 1.84 -2.08 -15.68
N ASP A 66 1.33 -1.44 -14.65
CA ASP A 66 1.02 -2.11 -13.41
C ASP A 66 -0.21 -1.47 -12.75
N ALA A 67 -0.92 -2.28 -11.99
CA ALA A 67 -2.11 -1.83 -11.29
C ALA A 67 -2.37 -2.71 -10.08
N PHE A 68 -3.06 -2.14 -9.09
CA PHE A 68 -3.56 -2.89 -7.94
C PHE A 68 -5.03 -3.20 -8.16
N GLU A 69 -5.36 -4.48 -8.10
CA GLU A 69 -6.76 -4.92 -8.13
C GLU A 69 -7.18 -5.24 -6.71
N LEU A 70 -8.17 -4.51 -6.19
CA LEU A 70 -8.67 -4.75 -4.84
C LEU A 70 -9.57 -5.98 -4.86
N ILE A 71 -9.30 -6.95 -4.00
CA ILE A 71 -10.03 -8.23 -3.97
C ILE A 71 -10.80 -8.46 -2.67
N SER A 72 -10.88 -7.44 -1.83
CA SER A 72 -11.70 -7.48 -0.61
C SER A 72 -12.26 -6.10 -0.35
N ASP A 73 -13.23 -6.03 0.56
CA ASP A 73 -13.67 -4.76 1.10
C ASP A 73 -12.57 -4.21 2.00
N PHE A 74 -12.60 -2.90 2.23
CA PHE A 74 -11.69 -2.28 3.18
C PHE A 74 -12.08 -2.68 4.60
N ILE A 75 -11.09 -3.04 5.41
CA ILE A 75 -11.30 -3.35 6.81
C ILE A 75 -10.96 -2.09 7.59
N ASP A 76 -11.97 -1.51 8.23
CA ASP A 76 -11.83 -0.27 9.00
C ASP A 76 -11.57 -0.60 10.46
N ALA A 77 -10.35 -0.37 10.92
CA ALA A 77 -9.94 -0.61 12.29
C ALA A 77 -9.60 0.70 13.01
N GLY A 78 -10.34 1.77 12.71
CA GLY A 78 -10.14 3.08 13.30
C GLY A 78 -9.05 3.85 12.57
N ASP A 79 -7.90 4.03 13.22
CA ASP A 79 -6.78 4.73 12.61
C ASP A 79 -5.97 3.86 11.66
N ARG A 80 -6.36 2.60 11.51
CA ARG A 80 -5.74 1.67 10.56
C ARG A 80 -6.79 1.12 9.62
N VAL A 81 -6.37 0.91 8.37
CA VAL A 81 -7.23 0.36 7.32
C VAL A 81 -6.46 -0.75 6.64
N ALA A 82 -7.12 -1.87 6.38
CA ALA A 82 -6.49 -2.97 5.65
C ALA A 82 -7.32 -3.32 4.42
N VAL A 83 -6.66 -3.82 3.39
CA VAL A 83 -7.33 -4.31 2.20
C VAL A 83 -6.45 -5.35 1.52
N ARG A 84 -7.08 -6.38 0.96
CA ARG A 84 -6.38 -7.38 0.15
C ARG A 84 -6.37 -6.92 -1.29
N PHE A 85 -5.26 -7.15 -1.97
CA PHE A 85 -5.13 -6.76 -3.37
C PHE A 85 -4.24 -7.75 -4.12
N ILE A 86 -4.35 -7.71 -5.44
CA ILE A 86 -3.39 -8.36 -6.33
C ILE A 86 -2.69 -7.24 -7.08
N TRP A 87 -1.37 -7.21 -7.00
CA TRP A 87 -0.57 -6.28 -7.78
C TRP A 87 -0.20 -6.98 -9.08
N ARG A 88 -0.69 -6.43 -10.19
CA ARG A 88 -0.47 -6.98 -11.52
C ARG A 88 0.44 -6.08 -12.31
N GLY A 89 1.47 -6.66 -12.93
CA GLY A 89 2.39 -5.92 -13.76
C GLY A 89 2.77 -6.74 -14.98
N ALA A 90 3.09 -6.06 -16.08
CA ALA A 90 3.47 -6.70 -17.32
C ALA A 90 4.43 -5.80 -18.09
N GLY A 91 5.15 -6.38 -19.08
CA GLY A 91 5.97 -5.62 -19.99
C GLY A 91 7.43 -6.01 -20.04
N HIS A 92 8.01 -6.41 -18.93
CA HIS A 92 9.44 -6.74 -18.83
C HIS A 92 9.63 -8.16 -18.30
N GLY A 93 9.32 -9.17 -19.13
CA GLY A 93 9.46 -10.55 -18.72
C GLY A 93 8.14 -11.14 -18.23
N PRO A 94 8.18 -12.10 -17.30
CA PRO A 94 6.94 -12.73 -16.79
C PRO A 94 6.01 -11.71 -16.15
N GLU A 95 4.71 -11.95 -16.27
CA GLU A 95 3.72 -11.11 -15.63
C GLU A 95 3.86 -11.16 -14.10
N LEU A 96 3.67 -10.02 -13.47
CA LEU A 96 3.64 -9.93 -12.02
C LEU A 96 2.21 -10.15 -11.54
N ASN A 97 2.03 -11.08 -10.61
CA ASN A 97 0.74 -11.32 -9.94
C ASN A 97 1.04 -11.61 -8.48
N LEU A 98 1.04 -10.57 -7.66
CA LEU A 98 1.35 -10.71 -6.23
C LEU A 98 0.13 -10.37 -5.40
N GLU A 99 -0.37 -11.35 -4.66
CA GLU A 99 -1.47 -11.14 -3.74
C GLU A 99 -0.90 -10.81 -2.36
N ALA A 100 -1.39 -9.75 -1.75
CA ALA A 100 -0.94 -9.33 -0.44
C ALA A 100 -2.05 -8.56 0.28
N THR A 101 -1.84 -8.30 1.57
CA THR A 101 -2.71 -7.43 2.33
C THR A 101 -1.90 -6.21 2.76
N GLY A 102 -2.41 -5.02 2.47
CA GLY A 102 -1.80 -3.79 2.92
C GLY A 102 -2.46 -3.32 4.20
N VAL A 103 -1.66 -2.90 5.17
CA VAL A 103 -2.13 -2.29 6.40
C VAL A 103 -1.65 -0.84 6.39
N TYR A 104 -2.60 0.09 6.43
CA TYR A 104 -2.34 1.52 6.29
C TYR A 104 -2.72 2.23 7.58
N SER A 105 -1.76 2.92 8.18
CA SER A 105 -2.03 3.77 9.33
C SER A 105 -2.25 5.19 8.84
N VAL A 106 -3.38 5.79 9.19
CA VAL A 106 -3.80 7.09 8.67
C VAL A 106 -4.02 8.06 9.82
N ARG A 107 -3.51 9.29 9.65
CA ARG A 107 -3.82 10.36 10.59
C ARG A 107 -3.85 11.69 9.81
N LYS A 108 -4.77 12.56 10.20
CA LYS A 108 -4.90 13.89 9.61
C LYS A 108 -4.99 13.86 8.09
N GLY A 109 -5.70 12.85 7.56
CA GLY A 109 -5.93 12.72 6.12
C GLY A 109 -4.74 12.23 5.31
N ARG A 110 -3.71 11.67 5.95
CA ARG A 110 -2.52 11.16 5.27
C ARG A 110 -2.08 9.82 5.84
N ILE A 111 -1.49 9.01 4.98
CA ILE A 111 -0.92 7.72 5.36
C ILE A 111 0.44 7.96 6.00
N PHE A 112 0.59 7.60 7.29
CA PHE A 112 1.87 7.76 7.98
C PHE A 112 2.57 6.43 8.24
N GLY A 113 1.89 5.31 7.99
CA GLY A 113 2.48 3.99 8.09
C GLY A 113 1.87 3.08 7.04
N LEU A 114 2.69 2.21 6.49
CA LEU A 114 2.27 1.27 5.45
C LEU A 114 3.08 -0.01 5.62
N GLU A 115 2.36 -1.13 5.73
CA GLU A 115 2.99 -2.44 5.80
C GLU A 115 2.26 -3.40 4.88
N HIS A 116 3.00 -4.11 4.05
CA HIS A 116 2.45 -5.15 3.19
C HIS A 116 2.76 -6.51 3.80
N LEU A 117 1.79 -7.40 3.82
CA LEU A 117 1.92 -8.73 4.40
C LEU A 117 1.37 -9.76 3.41
N TRP A 118 2.08 -10.89 3.27
CA TRP A 118 1.60 -11.96 2.39
C TRP A 118 0.39 -12.66 2.98
N ASP A 119 0.37 -12.81 4.31
CA ASP A 119 -0.65 -13.58 5.01
C ASP A 119 -1.73 -12.65 5.56
N HIS A 120 -2.94 -12.80 5.05
CA HIS A 120 -4.08 -11.99 5.50
C HIS A 120 -4.37 -12.17 7.00
N ALA A 121 -4.25 -13.39 7.51
CA ALA A 121 -4.47 -13.66 8.93
C ALA A 121 -3.46 -12.89 9.80
N GLU A 122 -2.20 -12.83 9.36
CA GLU A 122 -1.17 -12.07 10.04
C GLU A 122 -1.49 -10.57 10.02
N ALA A 123 -2.04 -10.09 8.91
CA ALA A 123 -2.46 -8.69 8.81
C ALA A 123 -3.57 -8.37 9.79
N LEU A 124 -4.53 -9.28 9.96
CA LEU A 124 -5.61 -9.10 10.93
C LEU A 124 -5.06 -9.06 12.36
N GLU A 125 -4.07 -9.88 12.67
CA GLU A 125 -3.42 -9.85 13.98
C GLU A 125 -2.73 -8.51 14.22
N THR A 126 -2.08 -7.97 13.19
CA THR A 126 -1.43 -6.66 13.26
C THR A 126 -2.42 -5.56 13.62
N LEU A 127 -3.66 -5.68 13.15
CA LEU A 127 -4.72 -4.74 13.46
C LEU A 127 -5.36 -4.98 14.84
N GLY A 128 -5.00 -6.07 15.51
CA GLY A 128 -5.65 -6.48 16.74
C GLY A 128 -6.99 -7.17 16.51
N LEU A 129 -7.24 -7.61 15.28
CA LEU A 129 -8.46 -8.32 14.90
C LEU A 129 -8.09 -9.78 14.67
N SER A 130 -8.45 -10.64 15.58
CA SER A 130 -8.20 -12.07 15.41
C SER A 130 -9.48 -12.77 15.03
N GLU A 131 -9.36 -13.79 14.24
CA GLU A 131 -10.45 -14.63 13.83
C GLU A 131 -10.98 -15.45 15.01
#